data_5ba5dbadc9e1e77b35bebbcb493599f1
#
_entry.id   5ba5dbadc9e1e77b35bebbcb493599f1
#
_cell.length_a   1.000
_cell.length_b   1.000
_cell.length_c   1.000
_cell.angle_alpha   90.00
_cell.angle_beta   90.00
_cell.angle_gamma   90.00
#
_symmetry.space_group_name_H-M   'P 1'
#
loop_
_entity.id
_entity.type
_entity.pdbx_description
1 polymer ?
#
loop_
_entity_poly.entity_id
_entity_poly.type
_entity_poly.pdbx_seq_one_letter_code
_entity_poly.pdbx_strand_id
1 'polypeptide(L)'
;MSEPKGRAAKRAATAQRILDAARAEFGEHGFEAATIRRIAHRASVDPSLVMQHYGSKAALFAIAVQLGETGPGEIETHLHDVLDVRLAALPPETKALVRSMLTAPEAAASMSAFLNERVANLSRAMGGDDADLRAALIVSSILGLTIARHFLKLDAFTSASDADIARVARPWVTTGIDPTSEQHSQRSTQVD
;
A
#
# COMPACT_ATOMS: atom_id res chain seq x y z
N MET A 1 39.16 16.61 12.13
CA MET A 1 38.14 16.62 11.07
C MET A 1 37.21 15.40 11.24
N SER A 2 36.23 15.47 12.17
CA SER A 2 35.35 14.30 12.52
C SER A 2 33.89 14.72 12.71
N GLU A 3 33.25 15.40 11.72
CA GLU A 3 31.86 15.85 11.86
C GLU A 3 30.82 15.39 10.82
N PRO A 4 31.14 14.79 9.67
CA PRO A 4 30.07 14.41 8.72
C PRO A 4 29.27 13.16 9.14
N LYS A 5 29.91 12.20 9.84
CA LYS A 5 29.24 10.94 10.26
C LYS A 5 28.15 11.15 11.32
N GLY A 6 28.33 12.09 12.24
CA GLY A 6 27.36 12.35 13.30
C GLY A 6 26.08 13.02 12.82
N ARG A 7 26.13 13.91 11.85
CA ARG A 7 24.95 14.58 11.26
C ARG A 7 24.13 13.63 10.40
N ALA A 8 24.77 12.78 9.61
CA ALA A 8 24.09 11.77 8.81
C ALA A 8 23.37 10.75 9.69
N ALA A 9 24.01 10.26 10.76
CA ALA A 9 23.41 9.34 11.70
C ALA A 9 22.21 9.95 12.47
N LYS A 10 22.32 11.22 12.91
CA LYS A 10 21.19 11.92 13.54
C LYS A 10 20.02 12.13 12.58
N ARG A 11 20.31 12.46 11.31
CA ARG A 11 19.28 12.62 10.29
C ARG A 11 18.58 11.29 9.99
N ALA A 12 19.31 10.18 9.88
CA ALA A 12 18.76 8.83 9.70
C ALA A 12 17.90 8.41 10.89
N ALA A 13 18.37 8.62 12.13
CA ALA A 13 17.60 8.33 13.32
C ALA A 13 16.31 9.15 13.42
N THR A 14 16.34 10.42 12.99
CA THR A 14 15.14 11.26 12.95
C THR A 14 14.16 10.78 11.87
N ALA A 15 14.64 10.44 10.68
CA ALA A 15 13.82 9.87 9.61
C ALA A 15 13.14 8.58 10.08
N GLN A 16 13.85 7.69 10.75
CA GLN A 16 13.28 6.45 11.29
C GLN A 16 12.18 6.71 12.32
N ARG A 17 12.41 7.61 13.29
CA ARG A 17 11.36 7.98 14.27
C ARG A 17 10.10 8.54 13.62
N ILE A 18 10.26 9.37 12.59
CA ILE A 18 9.12 9.90 11.83
C ILE A 18 8.38 8.76 11.14
N LEU A 19 9.10 7.81 10.55
CA LEU A 19 8.52 6.67 9.85
C LEU A 19 7.74 5.75 10.80
N ASP A 20 8.30 5.46 11.98
CA ASP A 20 7.64 4.63 12.99
C ASP A 20 6.38 5.32 13.55
N ALA A 21 6.44 6.64 13.79
CA ALA A 21 5.30 7.44 14.18
C ALA A 21 4.22 7.50 13.08
N ALA A 22 4.63 7.56 11.81
CA ALA A 22 3.72 7.54 10.67
C ALA A 22 3.02 6.18 10.54
N ARG A 23 3.75 5.07 10.68
CA ARG A 23 3.16 3.73 10.68
C ARG A 23 2.09 3.57 11.75
N ALA A 24 2.40 4.00 12.98
CA ALA A 24 1.44 3.95 14.07
C ALA A 24 0.23 4.85 13.81
N GLU A 25 0.43 6.09 13.37
CA GLU A 25 -0.67 7.03 13.11
C GLU A 25 -1.56 6.58 11.95
N PHE A 26 -0.97 6.07 10.87
CA PHE A 26 -1.73 5.54 9.73
C PHE A 26 -2.44 4.23 10.07
N GLY A 27 -1.83 3.37 10.89
CA GLY A 27 -2.44 2.13 11.36
C GLY A 27 -3.65 2.37 12.28
N GLU A 28 -3.57 3.37 13.15
CA GLU A 28 -4.66 3.67 14.11
C GLU A 28 -5.81 4.46 13.48
N HIS A 29 -5.52 5.36 12.52
CA HIS A 29 -6.50 6.34 12.04
C HIS A 29 -6.76 6.28 10.53
N GLY A 30 -6.03 5.45 9.80
CA GLY A 30 -6.05 5.41 8.34
C GLY A 30 -5.44 6.66 7.68
N PHE A 31 -5.33 6.62 6.36
CA PHE A 31 -4.70 7.72 5.61
C PHE A 31 -5.45 9.04 5.75
N GLU A 32 -6.79 9.04 5.66
CA GLU A 32 -7.57 10.30 5.64
C GLU A 32 -7.50 11.06 6.98
N ALA A 33 -7.71 10.36 8.10
CA ALA A 33 -7.76 10.97 9.42
C ALA A 33 -6.38 11.27 10.03
N ALA A 34 -5.32 10.60 9.58
CA ALA A 34 -3.95 10.89 9.99
C ALA A 34 -3.50 12.26 9.47
N THR A 35 -2.73 12.99 10.27
CA THR A 35 -2.20 14.31 9.89
C THR A 35 -0.70 14.42 10.12
N ILE A 36 -0.01 15.22 9.29
CA ILE A 36 1.42 15.52 9.49
C ILE A 36 1.70 16.06 10.88
N ARG A 37 0.79 16.87 11.45
CA ARG A 37 0.94 17.43 12.80
C ARG A 37 0.92 16.33 13.87
N ARG A 38 0.02 15.34 13.77
CA ARG A 38 -0.06 14.23 14.73
C ARG A 38 1.15 13.31 14.61
N ILE A 39 1.59 13.02 13.39
CA ILE A 39 2.81 12.25 13.12
C ILE A 39 4.02 12.97 13.74
N ALA A 40 4.17 14.27 13.50
CA ALA A 40 5.26 15.07 14.04
C ALA A 40 5.25 15.10 15.58
N HIS A 41 4.07 15.28 16.18
CA HIS A 41 3.89 15.23 17.63
C HIS A 41 4.31 13.86 18.19
N ARG A 42 3.85 12.75 17.59
CA ARG A 42 4.21 11.38 17.98
C ARG A 42 5.71 11.10 17.82
N ALA A 43 6.33 11.63 16.78
CA ALA A 43 7.78 11.54 16.54
C ALA A 43 8.63 12.50 17.38
N SER A 44 7.99 13.42 18.13
CA SER A 44 8.65 14.50 18.88
C SER A 44 9.56 15.35 17.98
N VAL A 45 9.02 15.80 16.83
CA VAL A 45 9.67 16.68 15.87
C VAL A 45 8.74 17.80 15.42
N ASP A 46 9.31 18.84 14.79
CA ASP A 46 8.52 19.87 14.13
C ASP A 46 7.85 19.33 12.85
N PRO A 47 6.60 19.71 12.54
CA PRO A 47 5.92 19.29 11.29
C PRO A 47 6.69 19.65 10.01
N SER A 48 7.42 20.76 10.01
CA SER A 48 8.25 21.15 8.87
C SER A 48 9.37 20.15 8.59
N LEU A 49 9.90 19.52 9.65
CA LEU A 49 10.93 18.50 9.53
C LEU A 49 10.38 17.22 8.89
N VAL A 50 9.14 16.85 9.19
CA VAL A 50 8.46 15.73 8.51
C VAL A 50 8.34 16.02 7.01
N MET A 51 7.91 17.22 6.66
CA MET A 51 7.80 17.65 5.26
C MET A 51 9.17 17.72 4.56
N GLN A 52 10.22 18.16 5.27
CA GLN A 52 11.58 18.19 4.73
C GLN A 52 12.13 16.79 4.43
N HIS A 53 11.78 15.78 5.24
CA HIS A 53 12.25 14.41 5.04
C HIS A 53 11.46 13.67 3.95
N TYR A 54 10.15 13.90 3.86
CA TYR A 54 9.25 13.05 3.07
C TYR A 54 8.44 13.81 2.02
N GLY A 55 8.48 15.11 1.98
CA GLY A 55 7.85 15.97 0.97
C GLY A 55 6.33 16.11 1.12
N SER A 56 5.59 15.02 1.29
CA SER A 56 4.13 15.04 1.42
C SER A 56 3.61 13.94 2.33
N LYS A 57 2.36 14.08 2.81
CA LYS A 57 1.65 13.02 3.54
C LYS A 57 1.53 11.74 2.71
N ALA A 58 1.26 11.89 1.40
CA ALA A 58 1.13 10.75 0.49
C ALA A 58 2.48 10.03 0.28
N ALA A 59 3.59 10.78 0.14
CA ALA A 59 4.92 10.19 0.02
C ALA A 59 5.34 9.50 1.33
N LEU A 60 5.07 10.11 2.49
CA LEU A 60 5.32 9.50 3.78
C LEU A 60 4.49 8.22 3.97
N PHE A 61 3.20 8.24 3.62
CA PHE A 61 2.34 7.07 3.66
C PHE A 61 2.90 5.95 2.77
N ALA A 62 3.29 6.30 1.55
CA ALA A 62 3.87 5.36 0.59
C ALA A 62 5.07 4.60 1.17
N ILE A 63 5.93 5.28 1.94
CA ILE A 63 7.10 4.70 2.59
C ILE A 63 6.71 3.97 3.89
N ALA A 64 5.78 4.52 4.68
CA ALA A 64 5.33 3.94 5.94
C ALA A 64 4.67 2.58 5.76
N VAL A 65 3.93 2.40 4.66
CA VAL A 65 3.28 1.12 4.30
C VAL A 65 4.17 0.22 3.43
N GLN A 66 5.45 0.55 3.25
CA GLN A 66 6.41 -0.42 2.70
C GLN A 66 6.56 -1.56 3.72
N LEU A 67 6.21 -2.76 3.25
CA LEU A 67 6.44 -3.97 4.01
C LEU A 67 7.96 -4.13 4.21
N GLY A 68 8.39 -4.22 5.46
CA GLY A 68 9.72 -4.70 5.80
C GLY A 68 9.81 -6.23 5.60
N GLU A 69 10.69 -6.90 6.30
CA GLU A 69 10.68 -8.37 6.43
C GLU A 69 9.46 -8.76 7.27
N THR A 70 8.31 -8.91 6.61
CA THR A 70 6.98 -9.13 7.22
C THR A 70 6.56 -10.57 7.00
N GLY A 71 5.98 -11.19 8.03
CA GLY A 71 5.39 -12.51 7.91
C GLY A 71 4.08 -12.50 7.10
N PRO A 72 3.62 -13.68 6.61
CA PRO A 72 2.40 -13.77 5.78
C PRO A 72 1.17 -13.09 6.37
N GLY A 73 0.93 -13.18 7.67
CA GLY A 73 -0.22 -12.55 8.34
C GLY A 73 -0.18 -11.01 8.37
N GLU A 74 1.03 -10.44 8.38
CA GLU A 74 1.20 -8.98 8.30
C GLU A 74 0.98 -8.47 6.86
N ILE A 75 1.34 -9.28 5.85
CA ILE A 75 1.05 -8.99 4.44
C ILE A 75 -0.46 -8.96 4.23
N GLU A 76 -1.17 -9.96 4.73
CA GLU A 76 -2.63 -10.04 4.63
C GLU A 76 -3.30 -8.82 5.26
N THR A 77 -2.94 -8.47 6.48
CA THR A 77 -3.44 -7.29 7.17
C THR A 77 -3.18 -6.02 6.37
N HIS A 78 -1.96 -5.86 5.86
CA HIS A 78 -1.60 -4.72 5.03
C HIS A 78 -2.44 -4.62 3.75
N LEU A 79 -2.68 -5.74 3.06
CA LEU A 79 -3.50 -5.76 1.84
C LEU A 79 -4.96 -5.43 2.14
N HIS A 80 -5.49 -5.88 3.28
CA HIS A 80 -6.82 -5.51 3.73
C HIS A 80 -6.93 -4.00 4.00
N ASP A 81 -5.94 -3.40 4.68
CA ASP A 81 -5.91 -1.95 4.93
C ASP A 81 -5.82 -1.15 3.62
N VAL A 82 -4.99 -1.59 2.68
CA VAL A 82 -4.90 -0.96 1.35
C VAL A 82 -6.21 -1.04 0.61
N LEU A 83 -6.88 -2.19 0.65
CA LEU A 83 -8.18 -2.40 0.02
C LEU A 83 -9.24 -1.46 0.62
N ASP A 84 -9.32 -1.38 1.94
CA ASP A 84 -10.29 -0.53 2.65
C ASP A 84 -10.07 0.96 2.30
N VAL A 85 -8.82 1.42 2.26
CA VAL A 85 -8.48 2.79 1.82
C VAL A 85 -8.89 3.03 0.36
N ARG A 86 -8.78 2.02 -0.52
CA ARG A 86 -9.15 2.15 -1.95
C ARG A 86 -10.66 2.06 -2.19
N LEU A 87 -11.40 1.45 -1.30
CA LEU A 87 -12.86 1.41 -1.35
C LEU A 87 -13.49 2.70 -0.83
N ALA A 88 -12.84 3.38 0.12
CA ALA A 88 -13.27 4.68 0.62
C ALA A 88 -13.25 5.76 -0.47
N ALA A 89 -13.82 6.93 -0.18
CA ALA A 89 -13.84 8.06 -1.11
C ALA A 89 -12.42 8.50 -1.48
N LEU A 90 -12.08 8.44 -2.77
CA LEU A 90 -10.77 8.87 -3.26
C LEU A 90 -10.63 10.39 -3.20
N PRO A 91 -9.49 10.92 -2.69
CA PRO A 91 -9.15 12.33 -2.76
C PRO A 91 -9.16 12.87 -4.20
N PRO A 92 -9.50 14.16 -4.40
CA PRO A 92 -9.52 14.76 -5.74
C PRO A 92 -8.21 14.62 -6.51
N GLU A 93 -7.07 14.77 -5.82
CA GLU A 93 -5.73 14.61 -6.40
C GLU A 93 -5.47 13.19 -6.88
N THR A 94 -5.91 12.17 -6.14
CA THR A 94 -5.80 10.76 -6.56
C THR A 94 -6.67 10.50 -7.78
N LYS A 95 -7.89 11.07 -7.82
CA LYS A 95 -8.76 10.98 -9.01
C LYS A 95 -8.13 11.64 -10.23
N ALA A 96 -7.52 12.82 -10.05
CA ALA A 96 -6.82 13.52 -11.13
C ALA A 96 -5.64 12.68 -11.65
N LEU A 97 -4.83 12.10 -10.77
CA LEU A 97 -3.69 11.26 -11.13
C LEU A 97 -4.13 10.03 -11.94
N VAL A 98 -5.16 9.31 -11.46
CA VAL A 98 -5.69 8.12 -12.17
C VAL A 98 -6.26 8.49 -13.54
N ARG A 99 -6.94 9.64 -13.67
CA ARG A 99 -7.41 10.12 -15.01
C ARG A 99 -6.25 10.45 -15.92
N SER A 100 -5.23 11.15 -15.40
CA SER A 100 -4.07 11.56 -16.19
C SER A 100 -3.27 10.38 -16.72
N MET A 101 -3.16 9.28 -15.98
CA MET A 101 -2.43 8.10 -16.46
C MET A 101 -3.05 7.46 -17.70
N LEU A 102 -4.36 7.66 -17.94
CA LEU A 102 -5.06 7.13 -19.12
C LEU A 102 -4.94 8.05 -20.35
N THR A 103 -4.52 9.30 -20.18
CA THR A 103 -4.52 10.32 -21.23
C THR A 103 -3.16 10.94 -21.53
N ALA A 104 -2.21 10.85 -20.59
CA ALA A 104 -0.89 11.46 -20.70
C ALA A 104 0.23 10.41 -20.50
N PRO A 105 1.09 10.18 -21.51
CA PRO A 105 2.15 9.16 -21.43
C PRO A 105 3.10 9.34 -20.24
N GLU A 106 3.43 10.59 -19.88
CA GLU A 106 4.31 10.89 -18.73
C GLU A 106 3.66 10.52 -17.39
N ALA A 107 2.35 10.76 -17.25
CA ALA A 107 1.59 10.34 -16.08
C ALA A 107 1.44 8.81 -16.02
N ALA A 108 1.27 8.15 -17.18
CA ALA A 108 1.28 6.69 -17.27
C ALA A 108 2.62 6.10 -16.85
N ALA A 109 3.74 6.67 -17.30
CA ALA A 109 5.08 6.24 -16.91
C ALA A 109 5.33 6.41 -15.40
N SER A 110 4.91 7.55 -14.82
CA SER A 110 5.02 7.80 -13.38
C SER A 110 4.17 6.82 -12.56
N MET A 111 2.96 6.52 -12.99
CA MET A 111 2.09 5.54 -12.35
C MET A 111 2.67 4.13 -12.47
N SER A 112 3.21 3.77 -13.64
CA SER A 112 3.86 2.48 -13.86
C SER A 112 5.06 2.30 -12.92
N ALA A 113 5.92 3.30 -12.79
CA ALA A 113 7.05 3.27 -11.85
C ALA A 113 6.58 3.10 -10.40
N PHE A 114 5.55 3.84 -9.99
CA PHE A 114 4.95 3.72 -8.66
C PHE A 114 4.38 2.33 -8.39
N LEU A 115 3.64 1.75 -9.34
CA LEU A 115 3.04 0.42 -9.18
C LEU A 115 4.10 -0.68 -9.20
N ASN A 116 5.14 -0.57 -10.05
CA ASN A 116 6.26 -1.51 -10.08
C ASN A 116 7.03 -1.53 -8.75
N GLU A 117 7.19 -0.38 -8.09
CA GLU A 117 7.77 -0.34 -6.74
C GLU A 117 6.90 -1.10 -5.73
N ARG A 118 5.56 -1.00 -5.82
CA ARG A 118 4.63 -1.77 -4.97
C ARG A 118 4.72 -3.27 -5.24
N VAL A 119 4.76 -3.66 -6.50
CA VAL A 119 4.95 -5.05 -6.91
C VAL A 119 6.25 -5.59 -6.33
N ALA A 120 7.37 -4.88 -6.51
CA ALA A 120 8.67 -5.32 -6.00
C ALA A 120 8.72 -5.43 -4.46
N ASN A 121 8.04 -4.53 -3.73
CA ASN A 121 7.96 -4.58 -2.28
C ASN A 121 7.13 -5.79 -1.81
N LEU A 122 5.97 -6.00 -2.43
CA LEU A 122 5.08 -7.11 -2.10
C LEU A 122 5.72 -8.47 -2.46
N SER A 123 6.34 -8.57 -3.64
CA SER A 123 7.06 -9.77 -4.10
C SER A 123 8.14 -10.18 -3.12
N ARG A 124 8.97 -9.23 -2.67
CA ARG A 124 10.02 -9.50 -1.67
C ARG A 124 9.47 -10.00 -0.35
N ALA A 125 8.32 -9.46 0.07
CA ALA A 125 7.68 -9.86 1.33
C ALA A 125 7.01 -11.26 1.23
N MET A 126 6.44 -11.59 0.07
CA MET A 126 5.78 -12.88 -0.18
C MET A 126 6.79 -14.01 -0.38
N GLY A 127 7.87 -13.75 -1.12
CA GLY A 127 8.87 -14.74 -1.48
C GLY A 127 8.35 -15.88 -2.36
N GLY A 128 9.24 -16.83 -2.67
CA GLY A 128 8.91 -18.03 -3.46
C GLY A 128 8.87 -17.79 -4.97
N ASP A 129 8.66 -18.90 -5.70
CA ASP A 129 8.52 -18.87 -7.14
C ASP A 129 7.28 -18.07 -7.55
N ASP A 130 7.32 -17.39 -8.69
CA ASP A 130 6.23 -16.55 -9.20
C ASP A 130 5.79 -15.38 -8.31
N ALA A 131 6.55 -15.01 -7.25
CA ALA A 131 6.20 -13.94 -6.33
C ALA A 131 5.98 -12.60 -7.06
N ASP A 132 6.77 -12.28 -8.08
CA ASP A 132 6.61 -11.06 -8.88
C ASP A 132 5.28 -11.05 -9.63
N LEU A 133 4.90 -12.15 -10.25
CA LEU A 133 3.64 -12.26 -10.98
C LEU A 133 2.43 -12.21 -10.03
N ARG A 134 2.50 -12.92 -8.91
CA ARG A 134 1.45 -12.90 -7.87
C ARG A 134 1.27 -11.49 -7.30
N ALA A 135 2.36 -10.82 -6.97
CA ALA A 135 2.33 -9.44 -6.51
C ALA A 135 1.75 -8.49 -7.55
N ALA A 136 2.12 -8.65 -8.83
CA ALA A 136 1.57 -7.86 -9.93
C ALA A 136 0.05 -8.08 -10.08
N LEU A 137 -0.43 -9.30 -9.96
CA LEU A 137 -1.86 -9.63 -10.01
C LEU A 137 -2.63 -9.01 -8.86
N ILE A 138 -2.11 -9.06 -7.63
CA ILE A 138 -2.72 -8.44 -6.46
C ILE A 138 -2.83 -6.92 -6.64
N VAL A 139 -1.72 -6.26 -7.00
CA VAL A 139 -1.68 -4.80 -7.22
C VAL A 139 -2.63 -4.39 -8.34
N SER A 140 -2.66 -5.14 -9.44
CA SER A 140 -3.56 -4.89 -10.58
C SER A 140 -5.03 -5.10 -10.22
N SER A 141 -5.35 -6.08 -9.38
CA SER A 141 -6.72 -6.33 -8.92
C SER A 141 -7.25 -5.18 -8.07
N ILE A 142 -6.44 -4.66 -7.15
CA ILE A 142 -6.80 -3.49 -6.33
C ILE A 142 -6.97 -2.23 -7.20
N LEU A 143 -6.08 -2.02 -8.18
CA LEU A 143 -6.20 -0.91 -9.12
C LEU A 143 -7.47 -1.04 -9.98
N GLY A 144 -7.73 -2.23 -10.50
CA GLY A 144 -8.93 -2.53 -11.29
C GLY A 144 -10.22 -2.28 -10.52
N LEU A 145 -10.30 -2.75 -9.27
CA LEU A 145 -11.43 -2.49 -8.38
C LEU A 145 -11.61 -0.99 -8.12
N THR A 146 -10.51 -0.27 -7.87
CA THR A 146 -10.53 1.19 -7.68
C THR A 146 -11.10 1.91 -8.91
N ILE A 147 -10.68 1.53 -10.11
CA ILE A 147 -11.19 2.10 -11.37
C ILE A 147 -12.66 1.75 -11.55
N ALA A 148 -13.03 0.48 -11.40
CA ALA A 148 -14.38 -0.01 -11.57
C ALA A 148 -15.38 0.71 -10.65
N ARG A 149 -15.01 0.94 -9.38
CA ARG A 149 -15.86 1.60 -8.40
C ARG A 149 -15.95 3.12 -8.60
N HIS A 150 -14.80 3.81 -8.72
CA HIS A 150 -14.78 5.28 -8.62
C HIS A 150 -14.87 5.99 -9.97
N PHE A 151 -14.51 5.32 -11.07
CA PHE A 151 -14.46 5.92 -12.41
C PHE A 151 -15.52 5.35 -13.34
N LEU A 152 -15.62 4.02 -13.45
CA LEU A 152 -16.64 3.36 -14.27
C LEU A 152 -17.98 3.27 -13.55
N LYS A 153 -17.99 3.31 -12.23
CA LYS A 153 -19.20 3.25 -11.39
C LYS A 153 -20.11 2.09 -11.76
N LEU A 154 -19.53 0.88 -11.84
CA LEU A 154 -20.32 -0.32 -12.13
C LEU A 154 -21.44 -0.48 -11.11
N ASP A 155 -22.65 -0.79 -11.56
CA ASP A 155 -23.86 -0.83 -10.73
C ASP A 155 -23.70 -1.75 -9.52
N ALA A 156 -23.05 -2.89 -9.66
CA ALA A 156 -22.79 -3.82 -8.57
C ALA A 156 -21.94 -3.18 -7.43
N PHE A 157 -21.04 -2.24 -7.76
CA PHE A 157 -20.21 -1.55 -6.77
C PHE A 157 -20.86 -0.29 -6.22
N THR A 158 -21.76 0.35 -6.97
CA THR A 158 -22.47 1.54 -6.49
C THR A 158 -23.62 1.21 -5.55
N SER A 159 -24.21 0.03 -5.69
CA SER A 159 -25.31 -0.47 -4.86
C SER A 159 -24.83 -1.19 -3.58
N ALA A 160 -23.56 -1.59 -3.50
CA ALA A 160 -23.00 -2.28 -2.35
C ALA A 160 -22.27 -1.30 -1.40
N SER A 161 -22.28 -1.64 -0.10
CA SER A 161 -21.45 -0.92 0.89
C SER A 161 -19.97 -1.26 0.74
N ASP A 162 -19.09 -0.36 1.23
CA ASP A 162 -17.64 -0.61 1.26
C ASP A 162 -17.30 -1.91 2.01
N ALA A 163 -18.00 -2.17 3.11
CA ALA A 163 -17.83 -3.37 3.91
C ALA A 163 -18.21 -4.65 3.16
N ASP A 164 -19.28 -4.63 2.35
CA ASP A 164 -19.67 -5.79 1.55
C ASP A 164 -18.68 -6.07 0.44
N ILE A 165 -18.20 -5.02 -0.23
CA ILE A 165 -17.19 -5.16 -1.27
C ILE A 165 -15.89 -5.69 -0.66
N ALA A 166 -15.43 -5.13 0.48
CA ALA A 166 -14.25 -5.58 1.18
C ALA A 166 -14.36 -7.06 1.57
N ARG A 167 -15.48 -7.46 2.16
CA ARG A 167 -15.74 -8.85 2.56
C ARG A 167 -15.60 -9.84 1.40
N VAL A 168 -16.07 -9.47 0.22
CA VAL A 168 -15.99 -10.32 -0.98
C VAL A 168 -14.60 -10.27 -1.62
N ALA A 169 -13.95 -9.10 -1.61
CA ALA A 169 -12.67 -8.91 -2.29
C ALA A 169 -11.46 -9.42 -1.49
N ARG A 170 -11.50 -9.39 -0.15
CA ARG A 170 -10.39 -9.81 0.72
C ARG A 170 -9.87 -11.22 0.40
N PRO A 171 -10.69 -12.28 0.27
CA PRO A 171 -10.20 -13.60 -0.10
C PRO A 171 -9.45 -13.62 -1.45
N TRP A 172 -9.87 -12.81 -2.42
CA TRP A 172 -9.22 -12.74 -3.72
C TRP A 172 -7.83 -12.10 -3.65
N VAL A 173 -7.70 -11.08 -2.80
CA VAL A 173 -6.43 -10.38 -2.61
C VAL A 173 -5.44 -11.26 -1.84
N THR A 174 -5.91 -12.09 -0.91
CA THR A 174 -5.06 -12.93 -0.06
C THR A 174 -4.74 -14.29 -0.65
N THR A 175 -5.58 -14.85 -1.53
CA THR A 175 -5.31 -16.14 -2.20
C THR A 175 -3.96 -16.14 -2.94
N GLY A 176 -3.51 -15.00 -3.45
CA GLY A 176 -2.21 -14.86 -4.09
C GLY A 176 -1.00 -14.90 -3.12
N ILE A 177 -1.21 -14.82 -1.81
CA ILE A 177 -0.12 -14.74 -0.82
C ILE A 177 0.45 -16.14 -0.51
N ASP A 178 -0.42 -17.15 -0.42
CA ASP A 178 -0.02 -18.49 0.01
C ASP A 178 -0.05 -19.49 -1.16
N PRO A 179 1.11 -19.93 -1.68
CA PRO A 179 1.17 -20.94 -2.72
C PRO A 179 0.82 -22.35 -2.22
N THR A 180 0.68 -22.55 -0.90
CA THR A 180 0.52 -23.88 -0.29
C THR A 180 -0.92 -24.39 -0.37
N SER A 181 -1.90 -23.52 -0.61
CA SER A 181 -3.32 -23.89 -0.65
C SER A 181 -3.72 -24.70 -1.90
N GLU A 182 -3.00 -24.60 -3.01
CA GLU A 182 -3.30 -25.35 -4.23
C GLU A 182 -2.77 -26.80 -4.21
N GLN A 183 -1.72 -27.09 -3.45
CA GLN A 183 -1.13 -28.43 -3.41
C GLN A 183 -1.97 -29.43 -2.62
N HIS A 184 -2.84 -29.00 -1.72
CA HIS A 184 -3.74 -29.88 -0.97
C HIS A 184 -4.93 -30.36 -1.81
N SER A 185 -5.39 -29.56 -2.79
CA SER A 185 -6.53 -29.93 -3.65
C SER A 185 -6.14 -30.98 -4.71
N GLN A 186 -4.88 -30.97 -5.18
CA GLN A 186 -4.42 -31.94 -6.20
C GLN A 186 -4.03 -33.31 -5.61
N ARG A 187 -3.68 -33.38 -4.32
CA ARG A 187 -3.37 -34.69 -3.67
C ARG A 187 -4.61 -35.49 -3.31
N SER A 188 -5.78 -34.87 -3.18
CA SER A 188 -7.03 -35.57 -2.88
C SER A 188 -7.68 -36.24 -4.09
N THR A 189 -7.22 -35.93 -5.31
CA THR A 189 -7.81 -36.47 -6.55
C THR A 189 -7.02 -37.65 -7.14
N GLN A 190 -5.93 -38.06 -6.48
CA GLN A 190 -5.04 -39.13 -7.00
C GLN A 190 -5.05 -40.42 -6.13
N VAL A 191 -6.08 -40.59 -5.32
CA VAL A 191 -6.32 -41.83 -4.57
C VAL A 191 -7.75 -42.30 -4.84
N ASP A 192 -7.95 -42.88 -5.99
CA ASP A 192 -8.96 -43.92 -6.28
C ASP A 192 -8.52 -44.71 -7.51
#